data_586ab4272442d8933697903f8270b6e3
#
_entry.id   586ab4272442d8933697903f8270b6e3
#
_cell.length_a   1.000
_cell.length_b   1.000
_cell.length_c   1.000
_cell.angle_alpha   90.00
_cell.angle_beta   90.00
_cell.angle_gamma   90.00
#
_symmetry.space_group_name_H-M   'P 1'
#
loop_
_entity.id
_entity.type
_entity.pdbx_description
1 polymer ?
#
loop_
_entity_poly.entity_id
_entity_poly.type
_entity_poly.pdbx_seq_one_letter_code
_entity_poly.pdbx_strand_id
1 'polypeptide(L)'
;VFRKVPKNMPNREELESYLRKPITLVPDPYGKAESYARANEKELEELLPIVGVEPDYIYQAERYRNSDYAEGIKTALDHRDTLRGIMNEHRTHPLPEEWWPVTAFCTSCSKDTTRITGYDGEYGVSYSCDTCGHSETADLRTTPAVKLLWRVDWPMRWKKEGVDFEPAGKDHHSEGG
;
A
#
# COMPACT_ATOMS: atom_id res chain seq x y z
N VAL A 1 2.80 -5.27 -0.71
CA VAL A 1 3.99 -5.79 -0.03
C VAL A 1 4.17 -7.25 -0.35
N PHE A 2 5.38 -7.63 -0.74
CA PHE A 2 5.75 -9.03 -0.99
C PHE A 2 6.03 -9.73 0.35
N ARG A 3 5.06 -10.50 0.83
CA ARG A 3 5.13 -11.10 2.18
C ARG A 3 5.53 -12.56 2.20
N LYS A 4 5.42 -13.25 1.07
CA LYS A 4 5.68 -14.69 0.96
C LYS A 4 6.06 -15.04 -0.47
N VAL A 5 7.06 -15.91 -0.61
CA VAL A 5 7.38 -16.55 -1.91
C VAL A 5 6.52 -17.81 -2.03
N PRO A 6 5.65 -17.93 -3.06
CA PRO A 6 4.90 -19.15 -3.32
C PRO A 6 5.82 -20.37 -3.49
N LYS A 7 5.37 -21.55 -3.05
CA LYS A 7 6.19 -22.76 -3.04
C LYS A 7 6.66 -23.21 -4.42
N ASN A 8 5.83 -22.97 -5.44
CA ASN A 8 6.05 -23.37 -6.84
C ASN A 8 6.66 -22.26 -7.70
N MET A 9 7.11 -21.16 -7.10
CA MET A 9 7.70 -20.05 -7.85
C MET A 9 9.17 -20.34 -8.16
N PRO A 10 9.62 -20.14 -9.41
CA PRO A 10 11.03 -20.26 -9.76
C PRO A 10 11.88 -19.19 -9.06
N ASN A 11 13.19 -19.35 -9.03
CA ASN A 11 14.15 -18.40 -8.42
C ASN A 11 13.81 -18.02 -6.96
N ARG A 12 13.31 -18.98 -6.21
CA ARG A 12 12.79 -18.77 -4.85
C ARG A 12 13.82 -18.12 -3.93
N GLU A 13 15.07 -18.56 -3.96
CA GLU A 13 16.15 -18.06 -3.11
C GLU A 13 16.42 -16.56 -3.38
N GLU A 14 16.46 -16.18 -4.66
CA GLU A 14 16.57 -14.76 -5.06
C GLU A 14 15.37 -13.94 -4.56
N LEU A 15 14.15 -14.44 -4.78
CA LEU A 15 12.92 -13.77 -4.40
C LEU A 15 12.76 -13.58 -2.89
N GLU A 16 13.36 -14.43 -2.06
CA GLU A 16 13.37 -14.27 -0.60
C GLU A 16 14.08 -12.97 -0.17
N SER A 17 15.05 -12.48 -0.95
CA SER A 17 15.72 -11.19 -0.71
C SER A 17 14.80 -9.98 -0.87
N TYR A 18 13.67 -10.15 -1.59
CA TYR A 18 12.66 -9.10 -1.82
C TYR A 18 11.51 -9.14 -0.82
N LEU A 19 11.51 -10.06 0.14
CA LEU A 19 10.50 -10.07 1.19
C LEU A 19 10.42 -8.72 1.90
N ARG A 20 9.18 -8.26 2.15
CA ARG A 20 8.85 -6.98 2.77
C ARG A 20 9.02 -5.75 1.87
N LYS A 21 9.46 -5.91 0.62
CA LYS A 21 9.49 -4.81 -0.37
C LYS A 21 8.15 -4.64 -1.10
N PRO A 22 7.92 -3.50 -1.78
CA PRO A 22 6.80 -3.34 -2.71
C PRO A 22 6.85 -4.42 -3.80
N ILE A 23 5.71 -4.96 -4.20
CA ILE A 23 5.64 -5.98 -5.26
C ILE A 23 6.10 -5.44 -6.63
N THR A 24 6.08 -4.12 -6.80
CA THR A 24 6.59 -3.42 -8.00
C THR A 24 8.12 -3.42 -8.10
N LEU A 25 8.82 -3.76 -7.02
CA LEU A 25 10.29 -3.91 -7.01
C LEU A 25 10.72 -5.37 -7.07
N VAL A 26 9.80 -6.31 -7.01
CA VAL A 26 10.08 -7.74 -7.11
C VAL A 26 10.25 -8.08 -8.59
N PRO A 27 11.36 -8.69 -9.03
CA PRO A 27 11.52 -9.12 -10.42
C PRO A 27 10.46 -10.14 -10.80
N ASP A 28 10.02 -10.12 -12.04
CA ASP A 28 9.13 -11.16 -12.54
C ASP A 28 9.92 -12.49 -12.67
N PRO A 29 9.53 -13.55 -11.93
CA PRO A 29 10.23 -14.81 -11.94
C PRO A 29 10.14 -15.57 -13.26
N TYR A 30 9.22 -15.16 -14.15
CA TYR A 30 8.99 -15.76 -15.47
C TYR A 30 9.55 -14.92 -16.62
N GLY A 31 10.11 -13.74 -16.33
CA GLY A 31 10.74 -12.86 -17.33
C GLY A 31 9.78 -12.24 -18.37
N LYS A 32 8.48 -12.18 -18.05
CA LYS A 32 7.46 -11.63 -18.97
C LYS A 32 7.33 -10.10 -18.87
N ALA A 33 7.74 -9.52 -17.74
CA ALA A 33 7.65 -8.10 -17.48
C ALA A 33 8.81 -7.62 -16.57
N GLU A 34 8.91 -6.30 -16.40
CA GLU A 34 9.93 -5.66 -15.57
C GLU A 34 9.75 -5.93 -14.06
N SER A 35 8.55 -6.31 -13.63
CA SER A 35 8.28 -6.67 -12.23
C SER A 35 7.18 -7.71 -12.13
N TYR A 36 7.14 -8.39 -10.98
CA TYR A 36 6.08 -9.33 -10.63
C TYR A 36 4.69 -8.67 -10.64
N ALA A 37 4.59 -7.44 -10.16
CA ALA A 37 3.34 -6.69 -10.23
C ALA A 37 2.92 -6.47 -11.69
N ARG A 38 3.83 -5.98 -12.54
CA ARG A 38 3.53 -5.69 -13.94
C ARG A 38 3.18 -6.93 -14.76
N ALA A 39 3.78 -8.07 -14.45
CA ALA A 39 3.43 -9.34 -15.10
C ALA A 39 1.96 -9.71 -14.87
N ASN A 40 1.48 -9.56 -13.62
CA ASN A 40 0.08 -9.85 -13.28
C ASN A 40 -0.89 -8.80 -13.88
N GLU A 41 -0.51 -7.52 -13.89
CA GLU A 41 -1.30 -6.46 -14.53
C GLU A 41 -1.49 -6.74 -16.03
N LYS A 42 -0.41 -7.03 -16.76
CA LYS A 42 -0.47 -7.37 -18.21
C LYS A 42 -1.34 -8.58 -18.48
N GLU A 43 -1.25 -9.62 -17.66
CA GLU A 43 -2.09 -10.81 -17.81
C GLU A 43 -3.58 -10.44 -17.71
N LEU A 44 -3.96 -9.58 -16.77
CA LEU A 44 -5.34 -9.12 -16.62
C LEU A 44 -5.76 -8.23 -17.82
N GLU A 45 -4.90 -7.31 -18.25
CA GLU A 45 -5.14 -6.42 -19.39
C GLU A 45 -5.36 -7.21 -20.70
N GLU A 46 -4.68 -8.35 -20.86
CA GLU A 46 -4.83 -9.23 -22.02
C GLU A 46 -6.10 -10.11 -21.94
N LEU A 47 -6.53 -10.51 -20.75
CA LEU A 47 -7.66 -11.40 -20.56
C LEU A 47 -9.02 -10.68 -20.57
N LEU A 48 -9.13 -9.48 -20.04
CA LEU A 48 -10.40 -8.76 -19.93
C LEU A 48 -11.07 -8.49 -21.30
N PRO A 49 -10.37 -8.08 -22.36
CA PRO A 49 -10.97 -7.90 -23.68
C PRO A 49 -11.56 -9.19 -24.27
N ILE A 50 -10.96 -10.37 -23.94
CA ILE A 50 -11.45 -11.67 -24.42
C ILE A 50 -12.87 -11.95 -23.93
N VAL A 51 -13.22 -11.46 -22.75
CA VAL A 51 -14.56 -11.60 -22.18
C VAL A 51 -15.44 -10.35 -22.39
N GLY A 52 -15.00 -9.41 -23.26
CA GLY A 52 -15.76 -8.21 -23.63
C GLY A 52 -15.73 -7.10 -22.58
N VAL A 53 -14.72 -7.06 -21.74
CA VAL A 53 -14.53 -6.02 -20.71
C VAL A 53 -13.34 -5.14 -21.10
N GLU A 54 -13.59 -3.86 -21.33
CA GLU A 54 -12.60 -2.85 -21.71
C GLU A 54 -12.61 -1.70 -20.68
N PRO A 55 -11.95 -1.86 -19.51
CA PRO A 55 -11.92 -0.84 -18.46
C PRO A 55 -10.83 0.20 -18.68
N ASP A 56 -11.01 1.37 -18.06
CA ASP A 56 -9.91 2.29 -17.80
C ASP A 56 -9.09 1.80 -16.60
N TYR A 57 -7.76 1.75 -16.75
CA TYR A 57 -6.88 1.25 -15.71
C TYR A 57 -6.29 2.39 -14.88
N ILE A 58 -6.34 2.26 -13.56
CA ILE A 58 -5.68 3.17 -12.62
C ILE A 58 -4.56 2.41 -11.89
N TYR A 59 -3.31 2.73 -12.23
CA TYR A 59 -2.14 2.09 -11.63
C TYR A 59 -1.77 2.77 -10.32
N GLN A 60 -2.11 2.14 -9.21
CA GLN A 60 -1.93 2.71 -7.87
C GLN A 60 -0.47 3.04 -7.53
N ALA A 61 0.48 2.25 -8.04
CA ALA A 61 1.90 2.52 -7.83
C ALA A 61 2.35 3.84 -8.49
N GLU A 62 1.74 4.21 -9.62
CA GLU A 62 2.01 5.49 -10.28
C GLU A 62 1.43 6.66 -9.51
N ARG A 63 0.17 6.53 -9.03
CA ARG A 63 -0.48 7.52 -8.18
C ARG A 63 0.35 7.83 -6.94
N TYR A 64 0.85 6.78 -6.26
CA TYR A 64 1.73 6.96 -5.09
C TYR A 64 3.09 7.57 -5.47
N ARG A 65 3.71 7.16 -6.58
CA ARG A 65 4.99 7.75 -7.05
C ARG A 65 4.88 9.22 -7.41
N ASN A 66 3.74 9.64 -7.93
CA ASN A 66 3.44 11.02 -8.29
C ASN A 66 2.98 11.86 -7.10
N SER A 67 2.88 11.27 -5.90
CA SER A 67 2.33 11.91 -4.70
C SER A 67 0.87 12.39 -4.86
N ASP A 68 0.09 11.77 -5.76
CA ASP A 68 -1.30 12.16 -6.05
C ASP A 68 -2.22 12.03 -4.83
N TYR A 69 -1.81 11.26 -3.83
CA TYR A 69 -2.56 11.02 -2.60
C TYR A 69 -2.07 11.81 -1.39
N ALA A 70 -1.13 12.77 -1.56
CA ALA A 70 -0.57 13.55 -0.46
C ALA A 70 -1.65 14.20 0.42
N GLU A 71 -2.64 14.86 -0.19
CA GLU A 71 -3.75 15.50 0.52
C GLU A 71 -4.65 14.48 1.25
N GLY A 72 -4.92 13.33 0.61
CA GLY A 72 -5.70 12.25 1.23
C GLY A 72 -4.98 11.63 2.43
N ILE A 73 -3.67 11.45 2.33
CA ILE A 73 -2.83 10.96 3.43
C ILE A 73 -2.79 11.98 4.57
N LYS A 74 -2.58 13.26 4.25
CA LYS A 74 -2.63 14.35 5.24
C LYS A 74 -3.97 14.37 5.97
N THR A 75 -5.07 14.33 5.23
CA THR A 75 -6.43 14.29 5.83
C THR A 75 -6.59 13.11 6.80
N ALA A 76 -6.08 11.93 6.45
CA ALA A 76 -6.15 10.76 7.32
C ALA A 76 -5.29 10.92 8.59
N LEU A 77 -4.12 11.56 8.47
CA LEU A 77 -3.25 11.86 9.61
C LEU A 77 -3.87 12.88 10.56
N ASP A 78 -4.44 13.96 10.02
CA ASP A 78 -5.13 15.01 10.79
C ASP A 78 -6.34 14.44 11.57
N HIS A 79 -7.00 13.41 11.04
CA HIS A 79 -8.16 12.75 11.64
C HIS A 79 -7.83 11.38 12.26
N ARG A 80 -6.57 11.13 12.61
CA ARG A 80 -6.07 9.86 13.13
C ARG A 80 -6.93 9.27 14.25
N ASP A 81 -7.26 10.07 15.26
CA ASP A 81 -8.00 9.60 16.42
C ASP A 81 -9.46 9.27 16.09
N THR A 82 -10.08 10.03 15.20
CA THR A 82 -11.42 9.74 14.67
C THR A 82 -11.41 8.41 13.92
N LEU A 83 -10.44 8.20 13.04
CA LEU A 83 -10.29 6.95 12.29
C LEU A 83 -10.05 5.76 13.23
N ARG A 84 -9.19 5.93 14.25
CA ARG A 84 -8.96 4.90 15.26
C ARG A 84 -10.24 4.55 16.03
N GLY A 85 -11.04 5.57 16.38
CA GLY A 85 -12.34 5.38 17.04
C GLY A 85 -13.29 4.54 16.20
N ILE A 86 -13.53 4.94 14.94
CA ILE A 86 -14.39 4.21 13.99
C ILE A 86 -13.90 2.76 13.80
N MET A 87 -12.59 2.57 13.60
CA MET A 87 -12.05 1.21 13.43
C MET A 87 -12.22 0.34 14.68
N ASN A 88 -12.17 0.92 15.88
CA ASN A 88 -12.34 0.18 17.13
C ASN A 88 -13.78 -0.29 17.37
N GLU A 89 -14.78 0.37 16.79
CA GLU A 89 -16.19 -0.08 16.86
C GLU A 89 -16.40 -1.47 16.22
N HIS A 90 -15.51 -1.86 15.30
CA HIS A 90 -15.60 -3.10 14.55
C HIS A 90 -14.46 -4.09 14.88
N ARG A 91 -13.80 -3.95 16.05
CA ARG A 91 -12.66 -4.78 16.43
C ARG A 91 -12.86 -5.42 17.81
N THR A 92 -12.51 -6.69 17.91
CA THR A 92 -12.45 -7.40 19.20
C THR A 92 -11.33 -6.84 20.09
N HIS A 93 -10.21 -6.43 19.51
CA HIS A 93 -9.08 -5.84 20.22
C HIS A 93 -8.83 -4.43 19.68
N PRO A 94 -8.91 -3.41 20.54
CA PRO A 94 -8.74 -2.02 20.11
C PRO A 94 -7.32 -1.78 19.58
N LEU A 95 -7.22 -0.83 18.65
CA LEU A 95 -5.94 -0.33 18.17
C LEU A 95 -5.22 0.46 19.29
N PRO A 96 -3.90 0.33 19.40
CA PRO A 96 -3.12 1.05 20.42
C PRO A 96 -3.21 2.57 20.22
N GLU A 97 -2.87 3.33 21.26
CA GLU A 97 -2.87 4.80 21.18
C GLU A 97 -1.85 5.32 20.16
N GLU A 98 -0.74 4.62 20.01
CA GLU A 98 0.32 4.94 19.06
C GLU A 98 0.04 4.51 17.62
N TRP A 99 -1.16 3.97 17.34
CA TRP A 99 -1.53 3.56 15.99
C TRP A 99 -1.53 4.74 15.01
N TRP A 100 -1.01 4.51 13.82
CA TRP A 100 -1.01 5.44 12.71
C TRP A 100 -1.79 4.87 11.52
N PRO A 101 -2.53 5.72 10.75
CA PRO A 101 -3.26 5.26 9.57
C PRO A 101 -2.35 4.99 8.36
N VAL A 102 -1.05 5.16 8.54
CA VAL A 102 -0.02 5.05 7.51
C VAL A 102 1.03 4.01 7.86
N THR A 103 1.73 3.55 6.84
CA THR A 103 2.99 2.81 6.91
C THR A 103 3.98 3.45 5.94
N ALA A 104 5.27 3.18 6.12
CA ALA A 104 6.30 3.64 5.19
C ALA A 104 7.12 2.48 4.64
N PHE A 105 7.59 2.61 3.40
CA PHE A 105 8.71 1.83 2.91
C PHE A 105 9.99 2.61 3.16
N CYS A 106 10.98 1.97 3.75
CA CYS A 106 12.28 2.59 3.99
C CYS A 106 12.92 3.01 2.66
N THR A 107 13.30 4.28 2.52
CA THR A 107 13.97 4.80 1.31
C THR A 107 15.35 4.19 1.11
N SER A 108 16.01 3.69 2.17
CA SER A 108 17.33 3.06 2.11
C SER A 108 17.26 1.58 1.68
N CYS A 109 16.38 0.75 2.27
CA CYS A 109 16.34 -0.70 1.99
C CYS A 109 15.04 -1.17 1.31
N SER A 110 14.11 -0.26 1.05
CA SER A 110 12.80 -0.49 0.41
C SER A 110 11.87 -1.45 1.16
N LYS A 111 12.14 -1.79 2.42
CA LYS A 111 11.29 -2.68 3.21
C LYS A 111 10.25 -1.90 4.02
N ASP A 112 9.09 -2.53 4.26
CA ASP A 112 8.01 -2.00 5.10
C ASP A 112 8.16 -2.33 6.59
N THR A 113 9.35 -2.70 7.02
CA THR A 113 9.72 -2.91 8.42
C THR A 113 10.03 -1.58 9.11
N THR A 114 9.12 -0.63 8.95
CA THR A 114 9.26 0.71 9.50
C THR A 114 8.26 0.95 10.61
N ARG A 115 8.61 1.87 11.50
CA ARG A 115 7.78 2.37 12.57
C ARG A 115 7.61 3.87 12.40
N ILE A 116 6.37 4.34 12.32
CA ILE A 116 6.08 5.77 12.30
C ILE A 116 6.37 6.35 13.68
N THR A 117 7.18 7.40 13.72
CA THR A 117 7.65 8.03 14.96
C THR A 117 7.04 9.41 15.17
N GLY A 118 6.45 10.03 14.13
CA GLY A 118 5.82 11.32 14.25
C GLY A 118 5.19 11.83 12.97
N TYR A 119 4.40 12.87 13.13
CA TYR A 119 3.79 13.66 12.08
C TYR A 119 3.83 15.13 12.51
N ASP A 120 4.23 16.03 11.63
CA ASP A 120 4.47 17.45 11.94
C ASP A 120 3.20 18.34 11.90
N GLY A 121 2.05 17.74 11.58
CA GLY A 121 0.79 18.46 11.39
C GLY A 121 0.62 19.07 9.98
N GLU A 122 1.60 18.93 9.10
CA GLU A 122 1.58 19.40 7.73
C GLU A 122 1.80 18.23 6.75
N TYR A 123 2.98 18.07 6.17
CA TYR A 123 3.26 17.01 5.20
C TYR A 123 4.43 16.11 5.61
N GLY A 124 5.08 16.36 6.74
CA GLY A 124 6.24 15.62 7.20
C GLY A 124 5.85 14.42 8.06
N VAL A 125 6.15 13.21 7.59
CA VAL A 125 5.97 11.96 8.33
C VAL A 125 7.33 11.37 8.69
N SER A 126 7.59 11.24 9.99
CA SER A 126 8.83 10.69 10.51
C SER A 126 8.70 9.18 10.73
N TYR A 127 9.72 8.43 10.36
CA TYR A 127 9.78 6.99 10.61
C TYR A 127 11.20 6.50 10.88
N SER A 128 11.31 5.32 11.49
CA SER A 128 12.54 4.56 11.65
C SER A 128 12.37 3.16 11.07
N CYS A 129 13.45 2.61 10.48
CA CYS A 129 13.47 1.28 9.90
C CYS A 129 14.13 0.27 10.83
N ASP A 130 13.39 -0.76 11.23
CA ASP A 130 13.88 -1.82 12.12
C ASP A 130 14.89 -2.76 11.43
N THR A 131 14.94 -2.79 10.07
CA THR A 131 15.89 -3.65 9.33
C THR A 131 17.26 -3.01 9.16
N CYS A 132 17.35 -1.74 8.81
CA CYS A 132 18.63 -1.10 8.49
C CYS A 132 19.00 0.10 9.39
N GLY A 133 18.15 0.45 10.36
CA GLY A 133 18.36 1.56 11.28
C GLY A 133 18.18 2.95 10.68
N HIS A 134 17.82 3.05 9.38
CA HIS A 134 17.58 4.34 8.73
C HIS A 134 16.39 5.05 9.35
N SER A 135 16.50 6.36 9.53
CA SER A 135 15.42 7.22 10.03
C SER A 135 15.39 8.52 9.23
N GLU A 136 14.20 8.96 8.86
CA GLU A 136 14.01 10.22 8.16
C GLU A 136 12.62 10.81 8.41
N THR A 137 12.43 12.07 8.03
CA THR A 137 11.13 12.71 7.87
C THR A 137 10.86 12.88 6.38
N ALA A 138 9.87 12.16 5.88
CA ALA A 138 9.49 12.14 4.47
C ALA A 138 8.37 13.15 4.21
N ASP A 139 8.52 14.00 3.20
CA ASP A 139 7.48 14.94 2.77
C ASP A 139 6.50 14.23 1.82
N LEU A 140 5.22 14.15 2.21
CA LEU A 140 4.16 13.48 1.46
C LEU A 140 3.99 13.97 0.03
N ARG A 141 4.39 15.22 -0.27
CA ARG A 141 4.27 15.84 -1.59
C ARG A 141 5.35 15.38 -2.57
N THR A 142 6.41 14.77 -2.07
CA THR A 142 7.58 14.39 -2.88
C THR A 142 8.02 12.95 -2.69
N THR A 143 7.41 12.23 -1.73
CA THR A 143 7.81 10.85 -1.41
C THR A 143 6.79 9.82 -1.87
N PRO A 144 7.23 8.74 -2.53
CA PRO A 144 6.40 7.55 -2.73
C PRO A 144 6.42 6.57 -1.55
N ALA A 145 7.20 6.89 -0.50
CA ALA A 145 7.51 5.94 0.58
C ALA A 145 6.34 5.72 1.54
N VAL A 146 5.56 6.78 1.84
CA VAL A 146 4.46 6.73 2.80
C VAL A 146 3.16 6.38 2.10
N LYS A 147 2.42 5.42 2.66
CA LYS A 147 1.12 5.00 2.15
C LYS A 147 0.13 4.74 3.28
N LEU A 148 -1.15 4.91 2.99
CA LEU A 148 -2.22 4.57 3.90
C LEU A 148 -2.31 3.04 4.12
N LEU A 149 -2.74 2.64 5.30
CA LEU A 149 -3.18 1.28 5.56
C LEU A 149 -4.44 1.00 4.72
N TRP A 150 -4.59 -0.22 4.19
CA TRP A 150 -5.57 -0.51 3.14
C TRP A 150 -7.02 -0.14 3.51
N ARG A 151 -7.45 -0.28 4.75
CA ARG A 151 -8.80 0.10 5.21
C ARG A 151 -9.04 1.62 5.23
N VAL A 152 -7.98 2.42 5.22
CA VAL A 152 -8.04 3.89 5.11
C VAL A 152 -7.74 4.32 3.68
N ASP A 153 -6.82 3.61 3.00
CA ASP A 153 -6.45 3.82 1.61
C ASP A 153 -7.65 3.67 0.66
N TRP A 154 -8.44 2.64 0.85
CA TRP A 154 -9.53 2.31 -0.02
C TRP A 154 -10.63 3.39 -0.05
N PRO A 155 -11.23 3.82 1.08
CA PRO A 155 -12.18 4.94 1.08
C PRO A 155 -11.59 6.26 0.59
N MET A 156 -10.32 6.52 0.86
CA MET A 156 -9.63 7.71 0.34
C MET A 156 -9.59 7.68 -1.19
N ARG A 157 -9.28 6.52 -1.79
CA ARG A 157 -9.28 6.35 -3.25
C ARG A 157 -10.67 6.48 -3.84
N TRP A 158 -11.71 5.92 -3.22
CA TRP A 158 -13.09 6.09 -3.66
C TRP A 158 -13.46 7.57 -3.78
N LYS A 159 -13.11 8.34 -2.75
CA LYS A 159 -13.33 9.80 -2.77
C LYS A 159 -12.53 10.48 -3.87
N LYS A 160 -11.28 10.11 -4.04
CA LYS A 160 -10.36 10.72 -5.03
C LYS A 160 -10.78 10.46 -6.47
N GLU A 161 -11.20 9.22 -6.76
CA GLU A 161 -11.59 8.78 -8.11
C GLU A 161 -13.09 8.96 -8.39
N GLY A 162 -13.90 9.41 -7.42
CA GLY A 162 -15.34 9.62 -7.57
C GLY A 162 -16.12 8.32 -7.79
N VAL A 163 -15.77 7.27 -7.04
CA VAL A 163 -16.39 5.95 -7.20
C VAL A 163 -17.83 5.94 -6.72
N ASP A 164 -18.76 5.57 -7.59
CA ASP A 164 -20.19 5.40 -7.28
C ASP A 164 -20.54 3.96 -6.88
N PHE A 165 -19.78 2.98 -7.36
CA PHE A 165 -20.02 1.57 -7.10
C PHE A 165 -18.72 0.78 -7.03
N GLU A 166 -18.53 0.02 -5.95
CA GLU A 166 -17.35 -0.84 -5.71
C GLU A 166 -17.79 -2.29 -5.51
N PRO A 167 -17.69 -3.16 -6.53
CA PRO A 167 -17.93 -4.59 -6.36
C PRO A 167 -16.80 -5.23 -5.57
N ALA A 168 -17.15 -5.99 -4.55
CA ALA A 168 -16.18 -6.68 -3.69
C ALA A 168 -16.59 -8.11 -3.38
N GLY A 169 -15.60 -8.97 -3.12
CA GLY A 169 -15.82 -10.33 -2.67
C GLY A 169 -16.41 -10.37 -1.24
N LYS A 170 -17.02 -11.50 -0.88
CA LYS A 170 -17.64 -11.69 0.43
C LYS A 170 -16.68 -11.54 1.63
N ASP A 171 -15.40 -11.77 1.41
CA ASP A 171 -14.33 -11.60 2.39
C ASP A 171 -14.15 -10.14 2.86
N HIS A 172 -14.59 -9.18 2.04
CA HIS A 172 -14.64 -7.77 2.43
C HIS A 172 -15.86 -7.41 3.29
N HIS A 173 -16.85 -8.29 3.39
CA HIS A 173 -18.04 -8.15 4.23
C HIS A 173 -17.95 -8.93 5.55
N SER A 174 -16.89 -9.71 5.75
CA SER A 174 -16.65 -10.45 6.98
C SER A 174 -15.84 -9.62 7.99
N GLU A 175 -15.89 -10.02 9.28
CA GLU A 175 -15.18 -9.31 10.37
C GLU A 175 -13.66 -9.18 10.14
N GLY A 176 -13.07 -9.97 9.25
CA GLY A 176 -11.65 -9.88 8.87
C GLY A 176 -11.37 -8.97 7.68
N GLY A 177 -12.41 -8.51 6.99
CA GLY A 177 -12.33 -7.67 5.79
C GLY A 177 -11.98 -6.22 6.07
#